data_5f566cee00eb48c0973cf7d326fa14f5
#
_entry.id   5f566cee00eb48c0973cf7d326fa14f5
#
_cell.length_a   1.000
_cell.length_b   1.000
_cell.length_c   1.000
_cell.angle_alpha   90.00
_cell.angle_beta   90.00
_cell.angle_gamma   90.00
#
_symmetry.space_group_name_H-M   'P 1'
#
loop_
_entity.id
_entity.type
_entity.pdbx_description
1 polymer ?
#
loop_
_entity_poly.entity_id
_entity_poly.type
_entity_poly.pdbx_seq_one_letter_code
_entity_poly.pdbx_strand_id
1 'polypeptide(L)'
;IASCLVGSEMCIRDRSYIIRDHDRAKFEKRKEEIKRLVAQVNTEYGEGTATLELRDQYYNMREKIEPVMHIIDTAFAAMEAVGVKPNVKPIRGGTDGAQLSFKGLPCPNIFAGGLNFHGRYEFVPIQNMEKAMNVIVKIAELVASK
;
A
#
# COMPACT_ATOMS: atom_id res chain seq x y z
N ILE A 1 -6.06 2.96 6.71
CA ILE A 1 -6.19 2.45 8.08
C ILE A 1 -7.27 3.26 8.77
N ALA A 2 -8.21 2.58 9.37
CA ALA A 2 -9.19 3.18 10.26
C ALA A 2 -9.03 2.60 11.65
N SER A 3 -9.07 3.42 12.67
CA SER A 3 -9.12 3.00 14.07
C SER A 3 -10.51 3.26 14.65
N CYS A 4 -10.99 2.37 15.50
CA CYS A 4 -12.28 2.46 16.16
C CYS A 4 -12.08 2.35 17.67
N LEU A 5 -12.69 3.27 18.41
CA LEU A 5 -12.70 3.30 19.86
C LEU A 5 -14.11 2.95 20.38
N VAL A 6 -14.20 2.05 21.34
CA VAL A 6 -15.46 1.70 22.02
C VAL A 6 -15.23 1.81 23.51
N GLY A 7 -16.04 2.60 24.22
CA GLY A 7 -15.85 2.84 25.65
C GLY A 7 -17.15 2.93 26.46
N SER A 8 -17.07 2.47 27.71
CA SER A 8 -17.96 2.85 28.80
C SER A 8 -17.10 3.20 30.03
N GLU A 9 -17.61 3.98 30.98
CA GLU A 9 -16.85 4.53 32.12
C GLU A 9 -16.11 3.49 32.97
N MET A 10 -16.42 2.22 32.87
CA MET A 10 -15.74 1.14 33.62
C MET A 10 -14.91 0.17 32.76
N CYS A 11 -15.05 0.16 31.44
CA CYS A 11 -14.32 -0.73 30.55
C CYS A 11 -14.17 -0.13 29.16
N ILE A 12 -13.30 0.86 28.98
CA ILE A 12 -12.94 1.36 27.65
C ILE A 12 -12.11 0.29 26.94
N ARG A 13 -12.56 -0.14 25.76
CA ARG A 13 -11.81 -1.03 24.88
C ARG A 13 -11.57 -0.36 23.55
N ASP A 14 -10.35 0.03 23.34
CA ASP A 14 -9.89 0.53 22.05
C ASP A 14 -9.61 -0.63 21.11
N ARG A 15 -10.09 -0.52 19.88
CA ARG A 15 -9.80 -1.47 18.82
C ARG A 15 -9.31 -0.72 17.60
N SER A 16 -8.12 -1.08 17.12
CA SER A 16 -7.59 -0.57 15.87
C SER A 16 -7.89 -1.56 14.76
N TYR A 17 -8.53 -1.08 13.70
CA TYR A 17 -8.80 -1.85 12.48
C TYR A 17 -8.10 -1.21 11.30
N ILE A 18 -7.66 -2.05 10.38
CA ILE A 18 -7.10 -1.60 9.11
C ILE A 18 -8.06 -2.01 8.00
N ILE A 19 -8.64 -1.02 7.33
CA ILE A 19 -9.46 -1.25 6.14
C ILE A 19 -8.55 -1.13 4.92
N ARG A 20 -8.57 -2.14 4.06
CA ARG A 20 -7.79 -2.18 2.82
C ARG A 20 -8.63 -2.67 1.66
N ASP A 21 -8.51 -1.99 0.54
CA ASP A 21 -8.95 -2.48 -0.77
C ASP A 21 -8.11 -1.79 -1.86
N HIS A 22 -7.87 -2.48 -2.97
CA HIS A 22 -7.18 -1.91 -4.13
C HIS A 22 -8.13 -1.08 -5.00
N ASP A 23 -9.42 -1.37 -4.94
CA ASP A 23 -10.49 -0.66 -5.63
C ASP A 23 -11.02 0.46 -4.74
N ARG A 24 -11.04 1.69 -5.25
CA ARG A 24 -11.46 2.87 -4.50
C ARG A 24 -12.91 2.79 -4.05
N ALA A 25 -13.80 2.37 -4.93
CA ALA A 25 -15.23 2.28 -4.63
C ALA A 25 -15.52 1.23 -3.56
N LYS A 26 -14.85 0.08 -3.63
CA LYS A 26 -14.96 -0.95 -2.59
C LYS A 26 -14.38 -0.49 -1.27
N PHE A 27 -13.28 0.26 -1.29
CA PHE A 27 -12.68 0.83 -0.09
C PHE A 27 -13.64 1.79 0.62
N GLU A 28 -14.25 2.73 -0.11
CA GLU A 28 -15.25 3.66 0.44
C GLU A 28 -16.48 2.91 0.98
N LYS A 29 -16.97 1.90 0.25
CA LYS A 29 -18.08 1.05 0.72
C LYS A 29 -17.77 0.37 2.06
N ARG A 30 -16.55 -0.12 2.27
CA ARG A 30 -16.12 -0.71 3.54
C ARG A 30 -16.10 0.31 4.67
N LYS A 31 -15.71 1.56 4.39
CA LYS A 31 -15.76 2.65 5.38
C LYS A 31 -17.19 2.97 5.78
N GLU A 32 -18.11 3.06 4.81
CA GLU A 32 -19.53 3.29 5.10
C GLU A 32 -20.16 2.14 5.91
N GLU A 33 -19.76 0.90 5.62
CA GLU A 33 -20.23 -0.25 6.40
C GLU A 33 -19.80 -0.18 7.87
N ILE A 34 -18.57 0.23 8.16
CA ILE A 34 -18.12 0.43 9.56
C ILE A 34 -18.93 1.54 10.25
N LYS A 35 -19.17 2.67 9.56
CA LYS A 35 -20.02 3.75 10.09
C LYS A 35 -21.42 3.24 10.41
N ARG A 36 -22.02 2.46 9.52
CA ARG A 36 -23.35 1.86 9.71
C ARG A 36 -23.38 0.93 10.93
N LEU A 37 -22.37 0.08 11.08
CA LEU A 37 -22.26 -0.83 12.23
C LEU A 37 -22.13 -0.08 13.56
N VAL A 38 -21.34 0.98 13.61
CA VAL A 38 -21.20 1.82 14.82
C VAL A 38 -22.53 2.52 15.15
N ALA A 39 -23.23 3.06 14.15
CA ALA A 39 -24.55 3.65 14.33
C ALA A 39 -25.57 2.61 14.85
N GLN A 40 -25.54 1.39 14.34
CA GLN A 40 -26.39 0.30 14.82
C GLN A 40 -26.11 -0.05 16.28
N VAL A 41 -24.86 -0.15 16.69
CA VAL A 41 -24.48 -0.39 18.11
C VAL A 41 -25.00 0.73 19.00
N ASN A 42 -24.86 1.99 18.59
CA ASN A 42 -25.37 3.12 19.37
C ASN A 42 -26.90 3.13 19.46
N THR A 43 -27.59 2.70 18.43
CA THR A 43 -29.05 2.55 18.46
C THR A 43 -29.50 1.46 19.43
N GLU A 44 -28.78 0.33 19.46
CA GLU A 44 -29.15 -0.83 20.28
C GLU A 44 -28.77 -0.67 21.76
N TYR A 45 -27.60 -0.09 22.04
CA TYR A 45 -27.02 -0.04 23.40
C TYR A 45 -26.96 1.38 24.01
N GLY A 46 -27.44 2.38 23.30
CA GLY A 46 -27.44 3.77 23.73
C GLY A 46 -26.36 4.62 23.02
N GLU A 47 -26.66 5.91 22.86
CA GLU A 47 -25.76 6.85 22.18
C GLU A 47 -24.44 6.99 22.94
N GLY A 48 -23.33 7.03 22.21
CA GLY A 48 -21.98 7.11 22.78
C GLY A 48 -21.39 5.78 23.23
N THR A 49 -22.13 4.66 23.11
CA THR A 49 -21.58 3.31 23.39
C THR A 49 -20.38 2.99 22.51
N ALA A 50 -20.41 3.40 21.25
CA ALA A 50 -19.31 3.25 20.31
C ALA A 50 -18.98 4.59 19.65
N THR A 51 -17.68 4.92 19.59
CA THR A 51 -17.17 6.06 18.83
C THR A 51 -16.24 5.56 17.71
N LEU A 52 -16.32 6.21 16.56
CA LEU A 52 -15.53 5.83 15.39
C LEU A 52 -14.63 6.98 14.96
N GLU A 53 -13.34 6.73 14.93
CA GLU A 53 -12.37 7.61 14.30
C GLU A 53 -11.85 6.95 13.01
N LEU A 54 -12.10 7.58 11.87
CA LEU A 54 -11.61 7.14 10.57
C LEU A 54 -10.53 8.08 10.05
N ARG A 55 -9.37 7.53 9.73
CA ARG A 55 -8.26 8.28 9.15
C ARG A 55 -7.76 7.58 7.89
N ASP A 56 -7.82 8.25 6.76
CA ASP A 56 -7.21 7.77 5.52
C ASP A 56 -5.71 8.05 5.59
N GLN A 57 -4.88 7.03 5.33
CA GLN A 57 -3.43 7.16 5.32
C GLN A 57 -2.89 7.36 3.90
N TYR A 58 -3.35 6.55 2.95
CA TYR A 58 -2.97 6.59 1.54
C TYR A 58 -3.96 5.77 0.72
N TYR A 59 -3.97 6.02 -0.58
CA TYR A 59 -4.76 5.29 -1.56
C TYR A 59 -3.87 4.45 -2.47
N ASN A 60 -4.46 3.73 -3.43
CA ASN A 60 -3.71 2.99 -4.42
C ASN A 60 -2.94 3.97 -5.33
N MET A 61 -1.61 3.85 -5.37
CA MET A 61 -0.75 4.72 -6.18
C MET A 61 -1.00 4.60 -7.68
N ARG A 62 -1.69 3.55 -8.13
CA ARG A 62 -1.97 3.31 -9.54
C ARG A 62 -2.58 4.53 -10.23
N GLU A 63 -3.51 5.22 -9.58
CA GLU A 63 -4.14 6.43 -10.12
C GLU A 63 -3.14 7.58 -10.40
N LYS A 64 -1.98 7.57 -9.72
CA LYS A 64 -0.89 8.55 -9.93
C LYS A 64 0.15 8.07 -10.92
N ILE A 65 0.25 6.77 -11.15
CA ILE A 65 1.21 6.15 -12.06
C ILE A 65 0.64 6.05 -13.48
N GLU A 66 -0.66 5.78 -13.65
CA GLU A 66 -1.31 5.65 -14.96
C GLU A 66 -1.04 6.83 -15.92
N PRO A 67 -1.03 8.11 -15.49
CA PRO A 67 -0.71 9.22 -16.39
C PRO A 67 0.75 9.25 -16.87
N VAL A 68 1.65 8.50 -16.24
CA VAL A 68 3.10 8.51 -16.48
C VAL A 68 3.66 7.11 -16.71
N MET A 69 2.93 6.26 -17.42
CA MET A 69 3.29 4.86 -17.64
C MET A 69 4.68 4.66 -18.26
N HIS A 70 5.23 5.65 -18.96
CA HIS A 70 6.59 5.59 -19.52
C HIS A 70 7.69 5.25 -18.48
N ILE A 71 7.46 5.57 -17.20
CA ILE A 71 8.40 5.19 -16.12
C ILE A 71 8.35 3.67 -15.84
N ILE A 72 7.18 3.06 -15.97
CA ILE A 72 6.99 1.60 -15.86
C ILE A 72 7.62 0.90 -17.09
N ASP A 73 7.39 1.44 -18.27
CA ASP A 73 7.96 0.89 -19.53
C ASP A 73 9.50 0.92 -19.47
N THR A 74 10.08 2.00 -18.94
CA THR A 74 11.53 2.10 -18.72
C THR A 74 12.01 1.04 -17.71
N ALA A 75 11.29 0.83 -16.61
CA ALA A 75 11.63 -0.20 -15.63
C ALA A 75 11.53 -1.62 -16.23
N PHE A 76 10.53 -1.90 -17.06
CA PHE A 76 10.38 -3.18 -17.74
C PHE A 76 11.54 -3.42 -18.71
N ALA A 77 11.85 -2.44 -19.57
CA ALA A 77 12.98 -2.53 -20.48
C ALA A 77 14.31 -2.78 -19.73
N ALA A 78 14.51 -2.12 -18.59
CA ALA A 78 15.69 -2.36 -17.77
C ALA A 78 15.73 -3.78 -17.18
N MET A 79 14.60 -4.28 -16.69
CA MET A 79 14.50 -5.66 -16.17
C MET A 79 14.80 -6.69 -17.25
N GLU A 80 14.20 -6.55 -18.42
CA GLU A 80 14.42 -7.45 -19.57
C GLU A 80 15.88 -7.42 -20.03
N ALA A 81 16.50 -6.25 -20.10
CA ALA A 81 17.89 -6.08 -20.51
C ALA A 81 18.89 -6.80 -19.57
N VAL A 82 18.55 -6.99 -18.30
CA VAL A 82 19.37 -7.74 -17.33
C VAL A 82 18.84 -9.16 -17.07
N GLY A 83 17.96 -9.67 -17.93
CA GLY A 83 17.45 -11.05 -17.85
C GLY A 83 16.46 -11.29 -16.70
N VAL A 84 15.79 -10.24 -16.22
CA VAL A 84 14.74 -10.33 -15.21
C VAL A 84 13.38 -10.18 -15.87
N LYS A 85 12.50 -11.17 -15.74
CA LYS A 85 11.14 -11.09 -16.25
C LYS A 85 10.26 -10.20 -15.36
N PRO A 86 9.67 -9.10 -15.87
CA PRO A 86 8.75 -8.27 -15.11
C PRO A 86 7.53 -9.07 -14.61
N ASN A 87 7.13 -8.83 -13.37
CA ASN A 87 5.96 -9.44 -12.77
C ASN A 87 5.25 -8.44 -11.86
N VAL A 88 4.18 -7.83 -12.36
CA VAL A 88 3.42 -6.83 -11.63
C VAL A 88 2.42 -7.51 -10.72
N LYS A 89 2.52 -7.21 -9.42
CA LYS A 89 1.59 -7.71 -8.41
C LYS A 89 1.14 -6.57 -7.50
N PRO A 90 -0.11 -6.59 -7.04
CA PRO A 90 -0.56 -5.64 -6.03
C PRO A 90 0.15 -5.88 -4.71
N ILE A 91 0.55 -4.81 -4.03
CA ILE A 91 1.15 -4.84 -2.70
C ILE A 91 0.04 -4.66 -1.67
N ARG A 92 0.01 -5.50 -0.64
CA ARG A 92 -0.99 -5.41 0.45
C ARG A 92 -0.66 -4.37 1.52
N GLY A 93 0.59 -3.95 1.61
CA GLY A 93 1.07 -2.95 2.55
C GLY A 93 1.12 -1.55 1.95
N GLY A 94 1.27 -0.53 2.80
CA GLY A 94 1.69 0.78 2.38
C GLY A 94 3.18 0.82 2.06
N THR A 95 3.54 1.69 1.14
CA THR A 95 4.93 1.95 0.77
C THR A 95 5.17 3.45 0.74
N ASP A 96 6.41 3.85 0.92
CA ASP A 96 6.80 5.26 0.78
C ASP A 96 6.51 5.77 -0.64
N GLY A 97 6.63 4.89 -1.64
CA GLY A 97 6.27 5.21 -3.02
C GLY A 97 4.80 5.60 -3.20
N ALA A 98 3.88 4.98 -2.45
CA ALA A 98 2.48 5.39 -2.45
C ALA A 98 2.32 6.81 -1.88
N GLN A 99 2.96 7.11 -0.75
CA GLN A 99 2.90 8.44 -0.13
C GLN A 99 3.54 9.51 -1.02
N LEU A 100 4.71 9.22 -1.61
CA LEU A 100 5.40 10.12 -2.53
C LEU A 100 4.56 10.41 -3.77
N SER A 101 3.90 9.39 -4.33
CA SER A 101 3.03 9.54 -5.49
C SER A 101 1.87 10.51 -5.23
N PHE A 102 1.27 10.46 -4.03
CA PHE A 102 0.22 11.42 -3.64
C PHE A 102 0.74 12.80 -3.27
N LYS A 103 2.04 12.95 -3.03
CA LYS A 103 2.72 14.26 -2.86
C LYS A 103 3.21 14.88 -4.17
N GLY A 104 2.92 14.26 -5.31
CA GLY A 104 3.24 14.77 -6.64
C GLY A 104 4.50 14.17 -7.29
N LEU A 105 5.11 13.16 -6.66
CA LEU A 105 6.23 12.40 -7.23
C LEU A 105 5.76 10.96 -7.54
N PRO A 106 5.33 10.64 -8.77
CA PRO A 106 4.97 9.30 -9.15
C PRO A 106 6.13 8.32 -8.91
N CYS A 107 5.97 7.42 -7.95
CA CYS A 107 7.05 6.58 -7.45
C CYS A 107 6.60 5.12 -7.37
N PRO A 108 6.64 4.37 -8.49
CA PRO A 108 6.33 2.95 -8.49
C PRO A 108 7.41 2.16 -7.74
N ASN A 109 7.01 1.03 -7.15
CA ASN A 109 7.95 0.17 -6.45
C ASN A 109 8.55 -0.86 -7.41
N ILE A 110 9.85 -1.10 -7.30
CA ILE A 110 10.56 -2.21 -7.92
C ILE A 110 10.92 -3.25 -6.85
N PHE A 111 11.29 -4.45 -7.27
CA PHE A 111 11.65 -5.52 -6.36
C PHE A 111 13.00 -5.25 -5.66
N ALA A 112 13.10 -5.68 -4.40
CA ALA A 112 14.36 -5.69 -3.63
C ALA A 112 15.02 -7.08 -3.62
N GLY A 113 14.29 -8.12 -4.02
CA GLY A 113 14.77 -9.49 -4.07
C GLY A 113 14.60 -10.28 -2.78
N GLY A 114 14.00 -9.70 -1.75
CA GLY A 114 13.74 -10.36 -0.47
C GLY A 114 12.64 -11.42 -0.55
N LEU A 115 12.69 -12.35 0.39
CA LEU A 115 11.73 -13.44 0.57
C LEU A 115 11.27 -13.50 2.02
N ASN A 116 10.07 -14.01 2.25
CA ASN A 116 9.46 -14.17 3.58
C ASN A 116 9.37 -12.86 4.39
N PHE A 117 9.08 -11.75 3.73
CA PHE A 117 8.95 -10.42 4.35
C PHE A 117 8.06 -10.45 5.59
N HIS A 118 8.53 -9.79 6.66
CA HIS A 118 7.92 -9.77 7.99
C HIS A 118 7.85 -11.14 8.69
N GLY A 119 8.46 -12.15 8.12
CA GLY A 119 8.53 -13.48 8.70
C GLY A 119 9.78 -13.68 9.56
N ARG A 120 9.72 -14.68 10.45
CA ARG A 120 10.87 -15.06 11.29
C ARG A 120 12.10 -15.49 10.47
N TYR A 121 11.88 -15.96 9.26
CA TYR A 121 12.92 -16.43 8.33
C TYR A 121 13.00 -15.52 7.10
N GLU A 122 12.89 -14.22 7.30
CA GLU A 122 13.12 -13.24 6.25
C GLU A 122 14.57 -13.25 5.79
N PHE A 123 14.80 -13.27 4.50
CA PHE A 123 16.13 -13.27 3.92
C PHE A 123 16.15 -12.69 2.51
N VAL A 124 17.34 -12.30 2.06
CA VAL A 124 17.59 -11.85 0.68
C VAL A 124 18.72 -12.69 0.09
N PRO A 125 18.48 -13.49 -0.97
CA PRO A 125 19.56 -14.15 -1.70
C PRO A 125 20.49 -13.14 -2.36
N ILE A 126 21.80 -13.35 -2.30
CA ILE A 126 22.81 -12.47 -2.90
C ILE A 126 22.52 -12.25 -4.39
N GLN A 127 22.19 -13.29 -5.11
CA GLN A 127 21.86 -13.23 -6.55
C GLN A 127 20.65 -12.33 -6.85
N ASN A 128 19.69 -12.26 -5.92
CA ASN A 128 18.53 -11.37 -6.07
C ASN A 128 18.92 -9.91 -5.78
N MET A 129 19.82 -9.67 -4.82
CA MET A 129 20.38 -8.34 -4.55
C MET A 129 21.13 -7.80 -5.77
N GLU A 130 22.00 -8.62 -6.38
CA GLU A 130 22.74 -8.27 -7.60
C GLU A 130 21.80 -7.93 -8.75
N LYS A 131 20.74 -8.73 -8.95
CA LYS A 131 19.72 -8.43 -9.98
C LYS A 131 19.00 -7.12 -9.71
N ALA A 132 18.61 -6.85 -8.46
CA ALA A 132 17.95 -5.61 -8.11
C ALA A 132 18.86 -4.39 -8.36
N MET A 133 20.12 -4.48 -7.96
CA MET A 133 21.15 -3.46 -8.24
C MET A 133 21.31 -3.23 -9.74
N ASN A 134 21.48 -4.29 -10.52
CA ASN A 134 21.67 -4.19 -11.98
C ASN A 134 20.46 -3.55 -12.68
N VAL A 135 19.23 -3.83 -12.22
CA VAL A 135 18.03 -3.15 -12.72
C VAL A 135 18.07 -1.66 -12.44
N ILE A 136 18.45 -1.25 -11.22
CA ILE A 136 18.55 0.18 -10.86
C ILE A 136 19.56 0.91 -11.75
N VAL A 137 20.75 0.32 -11.90
CA VAL A 137 21.80 0.88 -12.78
C VAL A 137 21.28 0.98 -14.22
N LYS A 138 20.61 -0.05 -14.71
CA LYS A 138 20.08 -0.05 -16.08
C LYS A 138 18.97 0.97 -16.29
N ILE A 139 18.11 1.21 -15.31
CA ILE A 139 17.13 2.30 -15.34
C ILE A 139 17.85 3.64 -15.52
N ALA A 140 18.88 3.89 -14.71
CA ALA A 140 19.65 5.14 -14.78
C ALA A 140 20.31 5.34 -16.16
N GLU A 141 20.90 4.28 -16.74
CA GLU A 141 21.49 4.30 -18.08
C GLU A 141 20.43 4.64 -19.16
N LEU A 142 19.26 3.97 -19.10
CA LEU A 142 18.18 4.20 -20.07
C LEU A 142 17.57 5.60 -19.97
N VAL A 143 17.55 6.20 -18.78
CA VAL A 143 17.08 7.57 -18.60
C VAL A 143 18.12 8.58 -19.08
N ALA A 144 19.41 8.33 -18.82
CA ALA A 144 20.49 9.22 -19.24
C ALA A 144 20.74 9.22 -20.76
N SER A 145 20.28 8.19 -21.48
CA SER A 145 20.45 8.06 -22.93
C SER A 145 19.30 8.68 -23.75
N LYS A 146 18.29 9.24 -23.10
CA LYS A 146 17.17 9.98 -23.74
C LYS A 146 17.50 11.46 -23.87
#